data_b57998089e03a3cd1ba28b7727910278
#
_entry.id   b57998089e03a3cd1ba28b7727910278
#
_cell.length_a   1.000
_cell.length_b   1.000
_cell.length_c   1.000
_cell.angle_alpha   90.00
_cell.angle_beta   90.00
_cell.angle_gamma   90.00
#
_symmetry.space_group_name_H-M   'P 1'
#
loop_
_entity.id
_entity.type
_entity.pdbx_description
1 polymer ?
#
loop_
_entity_poly.entity_id
_entity_poly.type
_entity_poly.pdbx_seq_one_letter_code
_entity_poly.pdbx_strand_id
1 'polypeptide(L)'
;MKNVAKIWQMPGKEVSTTEELTKELLEELNCNTAFTIPVSGGIAVPESVVVTWIIMAVLIIVSILLTRNLSVENPGKVQLALEAGYQTAQNFFGELLGEKGTAYLPYLISVLIYIAVANLIGLVGLKPPTKDMGVTAGMAIMSILIVEF
;
A
#
# COMPACT_ATOMS: atom_id res chain seq x y z
N MET A 1 46.99 -27.10 13.08
CA MET A 1 46.79 -26.37 11.82
C MET A 1 46.08 -27.20 10.72
N LYS A 2 45.13 -28.10 11.05
CA LYS A 2 44.40 -28.92 10.05
C LYS A 2 42.91 -28.58 9.92
N ASN A 3 42.40 -27.59 10.67
CA ASN A 3 40.97 -27.28 10.68
C ASN A 3 40.59 -26.03 9.89
N VAL A 4 41.54 -25.24 9.41
CA VAL A 4 41.26 -24.01 8.65
C VAL A 4 41.03 -24.30 7.15
N ALA A 5 41.63 -25.41 6.64
CA ALA A 5 41.48 -25.78 5.22
C ALA A 5 40.12 -26.38 4.86
N LYS A 6 39.29 -26.75 5.85
CA LYS A 6 37.96 -27.36 5.61
C LYS A 6 36.84 -26.37 5.42
N ILE A 7 37.09 -25.09 5.72
CA ILE A 7 36.10 -23.99 5.59
C ILE A 7 36.04 -23.47 4.14
N TRP A 8 37.12 -23.69 3.36
CA TRP A 8 37.22 -23.20 1.97
C TRP A 8 36.78 -24.19 0.88
N GLN A 9 36.23 -25.35 1.26
CA GLN A 9 35.79 -26.39 0.31
C GLN A 9 34.29 -26.65 0.33
N MET A 10 33.46 -25.64 0.53
CA MET A 10 32.03 -25.76 0.31
C MET A 10 31.51 -24.72 -0.72
N PRO A 11 31.88 -24.84 -2.00
CA PRO A 11 31.32 -23.96 -3.03
C PRO A 11 29.91 -24.34 -3.44
N GLY A 12 29.35 -25.45 -2.95
CA GLY A 12 28.02 -25.92 -3.35
C GLY A 12 26.86 -25.54 -2.44
N LYS A 13 27.14 -25.16 -1.18
CA LYS A 13 26.08 -24.85 -0.21
C LYS A 13 25.67 -23.37 -0.19
N GLU A 14 26.60 -22.48 -0.47
CA GLU A 14 26.30 -21.05 -0.53
C GLU A 14 25.55 -20.67 -1.81
N VAL A 15 25.86 -21.33 -2.93
CA VAL A 15 25.17 -21.13 -4.22
C VAL A 15 23.73 -21.65 -4.15
N SER A 16 23.51 -22.81 -3.51
CA SER A 16 22.15 -23.35 -3.33
C SER A 16 21.34 -22.50 -2.37
N THR A 17 21.96 -21.93 -1.32
CA THR A 17 21.27 -21.06 -0.35
C THR A 17 20.93 -19.71 -0.98
N THR A 18 21.80 -19.14 -1.81
CA THR A 18 21.50 -17.90 -2.53
C THR A 18 20.45 -18.11 -3.63
N GLU A 19 20.43 -19.23 -4.31
CA GLU A 19 19.39 -19.58 -5.28
C GLU A 19 18.04 -19.86 -4.60
N GLU A 20 18.03 -20.53 -3.46
CA GLU A 20 16.82 -20.75 -2.66
C GLU A 20 16.29 -19.43 -2.10
N LEU A 21 17.14 -18.58 -1.52
CA LEU A 21 16.76 -17.25 -1.05
C LEU A 21 16.25 -16.35 -2.20
N THR A 22 16.89 -16.44 -3.37
CA THR A 22 16.46 -15.68 -4.54
C THR A 22 15.12 -16.16 -5.05
N LYS A 23 14.85 -17.47 -5.02
CA LYS A 23 13.54 -18.05 -5.37
C LYS A 23 12.47 -17.66 -4.35
N GLU A 24 12.75 -17.76 -3.06
CA GLU A 24 11.82 -17.32 -2.01
C GLU A 24 11.51 -15.83 -2.12
N LEU A 25 12.52 -14.99 -2.35
CA LEU A 25 12.33 -13.55 -2.56
C LEU A 25 11.54 -13.27 -3.83
N LEU A 26 11.80 -13.98 -4.92
CA LEU A 26 11.03 -13.83 -6.16
C LEU A 26 9.60 -14.35 -6.00
N GLU A 27 9.36 -15.37 -5.19
CA GLU A 27 8.03 -15.91 -4.90
C GLU A 27 7.25 -14.99 -3.96
N GLU A 28 7.92 -14.33 -3.00
CA GLU A 28 7.31 -13.28 -2.17
C GLU A 28 7.04 -11.98 -2.94
N LEU A 29 7.89 -11.63 -3.88
CA LEU A 29 7.73 -10.44 -4.74
C LEU A 29 6.79 -10.70 -5.92
N ASN A 30 6.64 -11.96 -6.34
CA ASN A 30 5.78 -12.34 -7.43
C ASN A 30 4.38 -12.62 -6.88
N CYS A 31 3.50 -11.65 -7.03
CA CYS A 31 2.11 -11.79 -6.63
C CYS A 31 1.44 -12.91 -7.44
N ASN A 32 0.86 -13.88 -6.72
CA ASN A 32 0.07 -14.93 -7.34
C ASN A 32 -1.00 -14.31 -8.23
N THR A 33 -1.17 -14.84 -9.43
CA THR A 33 -2.23 -14.44 -10.35
C THR A 33 -3.57 -14.88 -9.80
N ALA A 34 -4.46 -13.94 -9.47
CA ALA A 34 -5.80 -14.27 -8.99
C ALA A 34 -6.65 -14.84 -10.13
N PHE A 35 -6.61 -14.24 -11.30
CA PHE A 35 -7.28 -14.73 -12.52
C PHE A 35 -6.66 -14.09 -13.77
N THR A 36 -6.85 -14.77 -14.90
CA THR A 36 -6.40 -14.28 -16.20
C THR A 36 -7.62 -13.84 -17.02
N ILE A 37 -7.64 -12.58 -17.43
CA ILE A 37 -8.70 -12.07 -18.30
C ILE A 37 -8.35 -12.48 -19.74
N PRO A 38 -9.20 -13.24 -20.44
CA PRO A 38 -8.96 -13.67 -21.81
C PRO A 38 -9.22 -12.55 -22.83
N VAL A 39 -8.53 -11.41 -22.69
CA VAL A 39 -8.58 -10.30 -23.66
C VAL A 39 -7.28 -10.30 -24.42
N SER A 40 -7.34 -10.52 -25.73
CA SER A 40 -6.28 -10.30 -26.73
C SER A 40 -4.81 -10.41 -26.27
N GLY A 41 -4.48 -11.49 -25.52
CA GLY A 41 -3.13 -11.72 -25.02
C GLY A 41 -3.04 -12.23 -23.58
N GLY A 42 -4.17 -12.43 -22.89
CA GLY A 42 -4.19 -12.99 -21.52
C GLY A 42 -3.52 -12.06 -20.50
N ILE A 43 -4.23 -11.06 -20.00
CA ILE A 43 -3.70 -10.20 -18.93
C ILE A 43 -3.85 -10.94 -17.59
N ALA A 44 -2.73 -11.31 -17.00
CA ALA A 44 -2.70 -11.87 -15.67
C ALA A 44 -2.97 -10.76 -14.62
N VAL A 45 -4.07 -10.88 -13.88
CA VAL A 45 -4.40 -9.94 -12.79
C VAL A 45 -3.80 -10.48 -11.50
N PRO A 46 -2.83 -9.79 -10.90
CA PRO A 46 -2.24 -10.21 -9.64
C PRO A 46 -3.24 -10.07 -8.48
N GLU A 47 -3.10 -10.92 -7.48
CA GLU A 47 -3.95 -10.94 -6.28
C GLU A 47 -3.98 -9.58 -5.57
N SER A 48 -2.87 -8.84 -5.57
CA SER A 48 -2.72 -7.50 -5.02
C SER A 48 -3.67 -6.48 -5.63
N VAL A 49 -3.94 -6.57 -6.93
CA VAL A 49 -4.90 -5.69 -7.62
C VAL A 49 -6.33 -5.96 -7.17
N VAL A 50 -6.70 -7.22 -6.97
CA VAL A 50 -8.02 -7.59 -6.46
C VAL A 50 -8.20 -7.09 -5.04
N VAL A 51 -7.19 -7.27 -4.18
CA VAL A 51 -7.20 -6.74 -2.81
C VAL A 51 -7.29 -5.20 -2.82
N THR A 52 -6.59 -4.53 -3.71
CA THR A 52 -6.70 -3.08 -3.89
C THR A 52 -8.13 -2.65 -4.24
N TRP A 53 -8.80 -3.35 -5.13
CA TRP A 53 -10.20 -3.07 -5.49
C TRP A 53 -11.14 -3.27 -4.31
N ILE A 54 -10.92 -4.30 -3.51
CA ILE A 54 -11.69 -4.56 -2.28
C ILE A 54 -11.48 -3.40 -1.29
N ILE A 55 -10.23 -2.97 -1.08
CA ILE A 55 -9.90 -1.82 -0.21
C ILE A 55 -10.62 -0.56 -0.68
N MET A 56 -10.55 -0.26 -1.98
CA MET A 56 -11.21 0.91 -2.57
C MET A 56 -12.72 0.84 -2.38
N ALA A 57 -13.34 -0.30 -2.63
CA ALA A 57 -14.78 -0.48 -2.42
C ALA A 57 -15.17 -0.27 -0.94
N VAL A 58 -14.40 -0.85 -0.01
CA VAL A 58 -14.61 -0.67 1.44
C VAL A 58 -14.47 0.79 1.84
N LEU A 59 -13.42 1.48 1.38
CA LEU A 59 -13.20 2.90 1.67
C LEU A 59 -14.33 3.78 1.15
N ILE A 60 -14.83 3.51 -0.06
CA ILE A 60 -15.98 4.24 -0.64
C ILE A 60 -17.23 4.02 0.21
N ILE A 61 -17.55 2.76 0.57
CA ILE A 61 -18.71 2.44 1.39
C ILE A 61 -18.61 3.11 2.76
N VAL A 62 -17.46 2.99 3.42
CA VAL A 62 -17.20 3.60 4.72
C VAL A 62 -17.32 5.12 4.63
N SER A 63 -16.75 5.74 3.59
CA SER A 63 -16.86 7.18 3.36
C SER A 63 -18.32 7.64 3.21
N ILE A 64 -19.11 6.92 2.40
CA ILE A 64 -20.53 7.21 2.24
C ILE A 64 -21.30 7.07 3.55
N LEU A 65 -21.02 6.02 4.33
CA LEU A 65 -21.69 5.78 5.62
C LEU A 65 -21.34 6.87 6.64
N LEU A 66 -20.08 7.28 6.69
CA LEU A 66 -19.60 8.30 7.62
C LEU A 66 -20.11 9.69 7.26
N THR A 67 -20.25 9.99 5.97
CA THR A 67 -20.66 11.31 5.49
C THR A 67 -22.18 11.47 5.36
N ARG A 68 -22.95 10.37 5.44
CA ARG A 68 -24.41 10.37 5.23
C ARG A 68 -25.18 11.20 6.24
N ASN A 69 -24.70 11.34 7.46
CA ASN A 69 -25.39 12.02 8.58
C ASN A 69 -24.60 13.21 9.12
N LEU A 70 -23.89 13.93 8.27
CA LEU A 70 -23.21 15.16 8.67
C LEU A 70 -24.23 16.26 8.91
N SER A 71 -24.18 16.88 10.08
CA SER A 71 -25.06 18.00 10.47
C SER A 71 -24.23 19.17 10.96
N VAL A 72 -24.55 20.36 10.50
CA VAL A 72 -23.84 21.60 10.89
C VAL A 72 -24.28 22.08 12.26
N GLU A 73 -25.57 21.86 12.62
CA GLU A 73 -26.13 22.38 13.88
C GLU A 73 -25.93 21.45 15.08
N ASN A 74 -25.89 20.11 14.83
CA ASN A 74 -25.67 19.11 15.88
C ASN A 74 -24.68 18.05 15.41
N PRO A 75 -23.36 18.34 15.45
CA PRO A 75 -22.35 17.38 15.01
C PRO A 75 -22.34 16.13 15.88
N GLY A 76 -22.52 14.96 15.27
CA GLY A 76 -22.42 13.69 15.96
C GLY A 76 -20.98 13.39 16.41
N LYS A 77 -20.82 12.51 17.38
CA LYS A 77 -19.48 12.12 17.89
C LYS A 77 -18.54 11.63 16.80
N VAL A 78 -19.07 10.95 15.79
CA VAL A 78 -18.28 10.44 14.64
C VAL A 78 -17.81 11.60 13.76
N GLN A 79 -18.67 12.59 13.51
CA GLN A 79 -18.29 13.79 12.77
C GLN A 79 -17.18 14.56 13.48
N LEU A 80 -17.32 14.75 14.81
CA LEU A 80 -16.31 15.42 15.63
C LEU A 80 -14.94 14.71 15.57
N ALA A 81 -14.95 13.37 15.58
CA ALA A 81 -13.73 12.57 15.45
C ALA A 81 -13.10 12.72 14.04
N LEU A 82 -13.92 12.75 12.99
CA LEU A 82 -13.45 12.97 11.62
C LEU A 82 -12.86 14.37 11.43
N GLU A 83 -13.53 15.38 11.94
CA GLU A 83 -13.05 16.77 11.91
C GLU A 83 -11.75 16.94 12.68
N ALA A 84 -11.65 16.35 13.88
CA ALA A 84 -10.42 16.37 14.68
C ALA A 84 -9.28 15.64 13.96
N GLY A 85 -9.55 14.49 13.33
CA GLY A 85 -8.57 13.74 12.52
C GLY A 85 -8.10 14.54 11.31
N TYR A 86 -9.03 15.16 10.58
CA TYR A 86 -8.70 16.00 9.45
C TYR A 86 -7.88 17.23 9.86
N GLN A 87 -8.26 17.89 10.93
CA GLN A 87 -7.57 19.07 11.46
C GLN A 87 -6.15 18.73 11.96
N THR A 88 -5.99 17.56 12.60
CA THR A 88 -4.68 17.06 12.99
C THR A 88 -3.79 16.79 11.79
N ALA A 89 -4.32 16.16 10.75
CA ALA A 89 -3.60 15.92 9.51
C ALA A 89 -3.26 17.23 8.79
N GLN A 90 -4.19 18.18 8.77
CA GLN A 90 -3.97 19.50 8.18
C GLN A 90 -2.85 20.27 8.88
N ASN A 91 -2.82 20.27 10.19
CA ASN A 91 -1.76 20.92 10.96
C ASN A 91 -0.40 20.24 10.70
N PHE A 92 -0.38 18.91 10.75
CA PHE A 92 0.84 18.12 10.52
C PHE A 92 1.42 18.35 9.11
N PHE A 93 0.59 18.23 8.09
CA PHE A 93 1.06 18.44 6.72
C PHE A 93 1.28 19.91 6.39
N GLY A 94 0.50 20.82 6.98
CA GLY A 94 0.69 22.26 6.82
C GLY A 94 2.04 22.74 7.33
N GLU A 95 2.49 22.22 8.47
CA GLU A 95 3.83 22.50 9.01
C GLU A 95 4.96 21.95 8.13
N LEU A 96 4.75 20.77 7.52
CA LEU A 96 5.76 20.12 6.67
C LEU A 96 5.86 20.71 5.27
N LEU A 97 4.73 21.06 4.66
CA LEU A 97 4.65 21.45 3.25
C LEU A 97 4.56 22.96 3.03
N GLY A 98 4.27 23.72 4.11
CA GLY A 98 4.02 25.15 4.02
C GLY A 98 2.73 25.50 3.26
N GLU A 99 2.48 26.80 3.06
CA GLU A 99 1.22 27.29 2.47
C GLU A 99 0.93 26.74 1.05
N LYS A 100 1.97 26.53 0.25
CA LYS A 100 1.82 26.02 -1.13
C LYS A 100 1.42 24.54 -1.20
N GLY A 101 1.74 23.78 -0.16
CA GLY A 101 1.44 22.35 -0.09
C GLY A 101 0.02 22.02 0.37
N THR A 102 -0.72 22.98 0.89
CA THR A 102 -2.09 22.76 1.38
C THR A 102 -3.06 22.32 0.28
N ALA A 103 -2.81 22.69 -0.98
CA ALA A 103 -3.60 22.24 -2.12
C ALA A 103 -3.56 20.72 -2.32
N TYR A 104 -2.46 20.06 -1.96
CA TYR A 104 -2.27 18.62 -2.09
C TYR A 104 -2.76 17.82 -0.87
N LEU A 105 -3.22 18.51 0.16
CA LEU A 105 -3.63 17.91 1.42
C LEU A 105 -4.69 16.80 1.29
N PRO A 106 -5.79 17.00 0.52
CA PRO A 106 -6.81 15.96 0.36
C PRO A 106 -6.23 14.69 -0.28
N TYR A 107 -5.34 14.85 -1.24
CA TYR A 107 -4.65 13.73 -1.88
C TYR A 107 -3.75 12.97 -0.89
N LEU A 108 -2.91 13.69 -0.12
CA LEU A 108 -2.01 13.10 0.86
C LEU A 108 -2.77 12.34 1.95
N ILE A 109 -3.88 12.91 2.44
CA ILE A 109 -4.75 12.24 3.41
C ILE A 109 -5.36 10.96 2.81
N SER A 110 -5.81 11.00 1.57
CA SER A 110 -6.38 9.83 0.89
C SER A 110 -5.35 8.71 0.74
N VAL A 111 -4.12 9.04 0.34
CA VAL A 111 -3.02 8.07 0.23
C VAL A 111 -2.63 7.51 1.60
N LEU A 112 -2.57 8.35 2.63
CA LEU A 112 -2.28 7.93 3.99
C LEU A 112 -3.32 6.92 4.50
N ILE A 113 -4.61 7.23 4.32
CA ILE A 113 -5.71 6.34 4.71
C ILE A 113 -5.64 5.02 3.92
N TYR A 114 -5.38 5.08 2.62
CA TYR A 114 -5.23 3.89 1.79
C TYR A 114 -4.09 2.99 2.30
N ILE A 115 -2.91 3.57 2.55
CA ILE A 115 -1.75 2.81 3.06
C ILE A 115 -2.06 2.24 4.45
N ALA A 116 -2.71 2.99 5.34
CA ALA A 116 -3.09 2.52 6.66
C ALA A 116 -4.03 1.31 6.56
N VAL A 117 -5.08 1.39 5.74
CA VAL A 117 -6.04 0.29 5.55
C VAL A 117 -5.38 -0.90 4.86
N ALA A 118 -4.52 -0.67 3.87
CA ALA A 118 -3.78 -1.72 3.20
C ALA A 118 -2.87 -2.51 4.16
N ASN A 119 -2.26 -1.83 5.12
CA ASN A 119 -1.47 -2.49 6.17
C ASN A 119 -2.35 -3.23 7.19
N LEU A 120 -3.51 -2.66 7.57
CA LEU A 120 -4.47 -3.33 8.46
C LEU A 120 -5.03 -4.62 7.84
N ILE A 121 -5.25 -4.65 6.53
CA ILE A 121 -5.67 -5.86 5.82
C ILE A 121 -4.61 -6.97 5.90
N GLY A 122 -3.32 -6.62 5.97
CA GLY A 122 -2.25 -7.56 6.24
C GLY A 122 -2.40 -8.29 7.58
N LEU A 123 -2.99 -7.65 8.59
CA LEU A 123 -3.28 -8.28 9.89
C LEU A 123 -4.43 -9.31 9.82
N VAL A 124 -5.32 -9.17 8.85
CA VAL A 124 -6.41 -10.12 8.61
C VAL A 124 -5.93 -11.37 7.86
N GLY A 125 -4.66 -11.41 7.44
CA GLY A 125 -4.06 -12.55 6.75
C GLY A 125 -4.13 -12.46 5.22
N LEU A 126 -4.61 -11.35 4.66
CA LEU A 126 -4.53 -11.07 3.23
C LEU A 126 -3.17 -10.44 2.91
N LYS A 127 -2.63 -10.76 1.73
CA LYS A 127 -1.37 -10.14 1.29
C LYS A 127 -1.59 -8.63 1.09
N PRO A 128 -0.90 -7.75 1.83
CA PRO A 128 -1.09 -6.32 1.67
C PRO A 128 -0.62 -5.88 0.27
N PRO A 129 -1.42 -5.11 -0.47
CA PRO A 129 -1.08 -4.68 -1.82
C PRO A 129 0.15 -3.78 -1.88
N THR A 130 0.53 -3.18 -0.75
CA THR A 130 1.77 -2.38 -0.62
C THR A 130 3.06 -3.20 -0.72
N LYS A 131 3.00 -4.53 -0.61
CA LYS A 131 4.12 -5.44 -0.92
C LYS A 131 4.35 -5.60 -2.42
N ASP A 132 3.35 -5.32 -3.24
CA ASP A 132 3.46 -5.40 -4.69
C ASP A 132 4.18 -4.16 -5.23
N MET A 133 5.29 -4.41 -5.90
CA MET A 133 6.10 -3.36 -6.51
C MET A 133 5.32 -2.59 -7.59
N GLY A 134 4.40 -3.25 -8.30
CA GLY A 134 3.53 -2.62 -9.30
C GLY A 134 2.57 -1.59 -8.69
N VAL A 135 1.95 -1.93 -7.57
CA VAL A 135 1.05 -1.02 -6.84
C VAL A 135 1.82 0.16 -6.28
N THR A 136 2.97 -0.09 -5.66
CA THR A 136 3.82 0.96 -5.07
C THR A 136 4.38 1.90 -6.14
N ALA A 137 4.86 1.36 -7.25
CA ALA A 137 5.33 2.13 -8.39
C ALA A 137 4.19 2.95 -9.02
N GLY A 138 3.00 2.37 -9.16
CA GLY A 138 1.81 3.08 -9.65
C GLY A 138 1.44 4.28 -8.78
N MET A 139 1.45 4.12 -7.47
CA MET A 139 1.20 5.23 -6.53
C MET A 139 2.28 6.30 -6.62
N ALA A 140 3.56 5.91 -6.77
CA ALA A 140 4.65 6.86 -6.92
C ALA A 140 4.52 7.68 -8.21
N ILE A 141 4.22 7.04 -9.33
CA ILE A 141 4.00 7.71 -10.62
C ILE A 141 2.81 8.66 -10.52
N MET A 142 1.70 8.23 -9.92
CA MET A 142 0.52 9.06 -9.71
C MET A 142 0.84 10.29 -8.84
N SER A 143 1.64 10.11 -7.79
CA SER A 143 2.10 11.21 -6.91
C SER A 143 2.93 12.22 -7.67
N ILE A 144 3.86 11.76 -8.51
CA ILE A 144 4.70 12.62 -9.35
C ILE A 144 3.83 13.42 -10.32
N LEU A 145 2.88 12.77 -10.99
CA LEU A 145 1.98 13.45 -11.93
C LEU A 145 1.14 14.53 -11.24
N ILE A 146 0.63 14.28 -10.05
CA ILE A 146 -0.19 15.25 -9.31
C ILE A 146 0.64 16.44 -8.81
N VAL A 147 1.89 16.23 -8.45
CA VAL A 147 2.77 17.31 -7.96
C VAL A 147 3.33 18.13 -9.12
N GLU A 148 3.58 17.52 -10.29
CA GLU A 148 4.17 18.18 -11.45
C GLU A 148 3.15 18.98 -12.28
N PHE A 149 1.86 18.56 -12.29
CA PHE A 149 0.77 19.20 -13.03
C PHE A 149 -0.22 19.93 -12.13
#